data_e63653e2b547b9573230ca9c9e55dbf8
#
_entry.id   e63653e2b547b9573230ca9c9e55dbf8
#
_cell.length_a   1.000
_cell.length_b   1.000
_cell.length_c   1.000
_cell.angle_alpha   90.00
_cell.angle_beta   90.00
_cell.angle_gamma   90.00
#
_symmetry.space_group_name_H-M   'P 1'
#
loop_
_entity.id
_entity.type
_entity.pdbx_description
1 polymer ?
#
loop_
_entity_poly.entity_id
_entity_poly.type
_entity_poly.pdbx_seq_one_letter_code
_entity_poly.pdbx_strand_id
1 'polypeptide(L)'
;MHLGTLHSLAFAATLFAGPLTLSTLAQDSTPPAATSTDLVIDAHAPTTPFPHFWEKTFGSGRAILALRADYRADLHTVKQATDFQSIRFHGILDDEIGVYDPARQTKNPGLAAQAANDASVYNFFYLDEIYDGLLAEHVKPYVELSFMPEKLASKPNSQHTFTGNPNTSPPKDYATWDAMMKALATHLIDRYGIDEVSTWKFEVWNEPNLDFWGGDPKQETYFTLYDHTARDLKSVSPRLQVGGPATAQAAWVTPFLAHVHEVNAPIDFVSTHVYANDTAPNVLHTNEEVPRKTMVYRAVKMVHDQILASPYPHLPLIFSEYNASYANEPNVTDTPFIGPWLANNIRLCDGLTDSMDYWSFSDVFDEQGVVRSPFYGGFGLIAAESIPKAALNDFRALHQLGDQRIALDSDSALATKTTDGKLALALWNYAPPTGIGADYTWPKGPAGPPKTFTVTLQHVPSNASVEVLRVDDDHGNAVKAFDAMGRPPGDLTPAQVEQLRAAGAMAPTEHLRLHDGKLQLTVPAHGLAVVLIGR
;
A
#
# COMPACT_ATOMS: atom_id res chain seq x y z
N MET A 1 6.47 10.83 64.71
CA MET A 1 5.45 11.37 65.65
C MET A 1 4.61 12.36 64.93
N HIS A 2 3.43 12.03 64.50
CA HIS A 2 2.12 12.62 64.69
C HIS A 2 1.12 11.87 63.81
N LEU A 3 0.27 11.16 64.52
CA LEU A 3 -0.94 10.53 63.99
C LEU A 3 -2.00 11.63 63.75
N GLY A 4 -2.72 11.55 62.69
CA GLY A 4 -3.90 12.33 62.37
C GLY A 4 -5.02 11.40 61.89
N THR A 5 -6.06 11.37 62.68
CA THR A 5 -7.23 10.49 62.75
C THR A 5 -8.14 10.55 61.51
N LEU A 6 -8.61 9.37 61.09
CA LEU A 6 -9.74 9.14 60.17
C LEU A 6 -11.08 9.52 60.86
N HIS A 7 -11.97 10.23 60.15
CA HIS A 7 -13.38 10.33 60.48
C HIS A 7 -14.21 9.67 59.37
N SER A 8 -14.85 8.56 59.72
CA SER A 8 -15.85 7.87 58.92
C SER A 8 -17.21 8.55 59.08
N LEU A 9 -17.82 9.00 58.01
CA LEU A 9 -19.23 9.38 57.95
C LEU A 9 -20.01 8.32 57.22
N ALA A 10 -20.85 7.59 57.94
CA ALA A 10 -21.83 6.68 57.42
C ALA A 10 -23.09 7.44 57.00
N PHE A 11 -23.48 7.34 55.72
CA PHE A 11 -24.78 7.76 55.24
C PHE A 11 -25.65 6.53 55.03
N ALA A 12 -26.75 6.44 55.77
CA ALA A 12 -27.79 5.44 55.57
C ALA A 12 -28.66 5.85 54.39
N ALA A 13 -28.71 5.04 53.33
CA ALA A 13 -29.64 5.20 52.22
C ALA A 13 -30.80 4.20 52.37
N THR A 14 -31.98 4.72 52.54
CA THR A 14 -33.27 4.01 52.56
C THR A 14 -33.63 3.55 51.14
N LEU A 15 -33.75 2.24 50.96
CA LEU A 15 -34.21 1.62 49.72
C LEU A 15 -35.75 1.75 49.59
N PHE A 16 -36.19 2.49 48.56
CA PHE A 16 -37.55 2.38 48.02
C PHE A 16 -37.50 1.44 46.81
N ALA A 17 -38.04 0.24 46.94
CA ALA A 17 -38.24 -0.69 45.86
C ALA A 17 -39.56 -0.39 45.14
N GLY A 18 -39.49 0.25 43.98
CA GLY A 18 -40.59 0.31 43.02
C GLY A 18 -40.33 -0.68 41.85
N PRO A 19 -41.34 -1.32 41.25
CA PRO A 19 -41.11 -2.23 40.14
C PRO A 19 -40.74 -1.46 38.89
N LEU A 20 -39.46 -1.60 38.44
CA LEU A 20 -39.02 -1.18 37.11
C LEU A 20 -39.52 -2.19 36.09
N THR A 21 -40.58 -1.83 35.35
CA THR A 21 -40.93 -2.50 34.12
C THR A 21 -39.87 -2.12 33.05
N LEU A 22 -38.95 -3.04 32.76
CA LEU A 22 -38.10 -2.93 31.58
C LEU A 22 -38.98 -3.11 30.33
N SER A 23 -39.35 -1.99 29.70
CA SER A 23 -39.83 -2.01 28.33
C SER A 23 -38.62 -2.22 27.44
N THR A 24 -38.39 -3.43 26.96
CA THR A 24 -37.47 -3.68 25.84
C THR A 24 -38.11 -3.08 24.60
N LEU A 25 -37.75 -1.87 24.24
CA LEU A 25 -37.94 -1.35 22.90
C LEU A 25 -36.98 -2.14 21.98
N ALA A 26 -37.51 -3.21 21.37
CA ALA A 26 -36.91 -3.74 20.17
C ALA A 26 -37.01 -2.63 19.11
N GLN A 27 -35.88 -1.98 18.84
CA GLN A 27 -35.76 -1.14 17.66
C GLN A 27 -35.85 -2.09 16.45
N ASP A 28 -37.04 -2.15 15.85
CA ASP A 28 -37.22 -2.65 14.49
C ASP A 28 -36.43 -1.70 13.56
N SER A 29 -35.14 -2.01 13.36
CA SER A 29 -34.33 -1.32 12.38
C SER A 29 -34.70 -1.88 11.00
N THR A 30 -35.74 -1.29 10.40
CA THR A 30 -35.97 -1.50 8.96
C THR A 30 -34.67 -1.14 8.23
N PRO A 31 -34.09 -2.05 7.42
CA PRO A 31 -32.89 -1.73 6.65
C PRO A 31 -33.10 -0.44 5.86
N PRO A 32 -32.12 0.45 5.79
CA PRO A 32 -32.24 1.68 5.01
C PRO A 32 -32.57 1.33 3.55
N ALA A 33 -33.49 2.11 2.94
CA ALA A 33 -33.93 1.87 1.57
C ALA A 33 -32.75 1.93 0.59
N ALA A 34 -32.70 1.00 -0.36
CA ALA A 34 -31.67 0.98 -1.39
C ALA A 34 -31.67 2.28 -2.22
N THR A 35 -30.49 2.82 -2.49
CA THR A 35 -30.31 3.90 -3.47
C THR A 35 -30.23 3.30 -4.88
N SER A 36 -30.71 4.02 -5.92
CA SER A 36 -30.60 3.59 -7.30
C SER A 36 -29.69 4.50 -8.11
N THR A 37 -28.98 3.93 -9.09
CA THR A 37 -28.11 4.63 -10.03
C THR A 37 -28.32 4.05 -11.42
N ASP A 38 -28.77 4.90 -12.35
CA ASP A 38 -28.93 4.52 -13.76
C ASP A 38 -27.68 4.92 -14.54
N LEU A 39 -27.12 3.98 -15.30
CA LEU A 39 -25.94 4.17 -16.14
C LEU A 39 -26.26 3.82 -17.59
N VAL A 40 -25.76 4.62 -18.50
CA VAL A 40 -25.82 4.32 -19.94
C VAL A 40 -24.40 4.24 -20.46
N ILE A 41 -24.03 3.12 -21.07
CA ILE A 41 -22.70 2.87 -21.58
C ILE A 41 -22.80 2.47 -23.05
N ASP A 42 -22.14 3.24 -23.90
CA ASP A 42 -22.04 2.95 -25.33
C ASP A 42 -20.74 2.20 -25.63
N ALA A 43 -20.85 0.95 -26.10
CA ALA A 43 -19.69 0.16 -26.48
C ALA A 43 -18.90 0.76 -27.65
N HIS A 44 -19.46 1.70 -28.43
CA HIS A 44 -18.77 2.39 -29.51
C HIS A 44 -18.24 3.77 -29.11
N ALA A 45 -18.41 4.20 -27.85
CA ALA A 45 -17.89 5.47 -27.37
C ALA A 45 -16.36 5.55 -27.56
N PRO A 46 -15.82 6.76 -27.80
CA PRO A 46 -14.39 7.00 -27.78
C PRO A 46 -13.77 6.60 -26.44
N THR A 47 -12.53 6.13 -26.49
CA THR A 47 -11.79 5.72 -25.30
C THR A 47 -10.51 6.52 -25.15
N THR A 48 -10.00 6.57 -23.93
CA THR A 48 -8.67 7.07 -23.60
C THR A 48 -7.81 5.94 -23.04
N PRO A 49 -6.47 5.96 -23.21
CA PRO A 49 -5.60 4.99 -22.56
C PRO A 49 -5.86 4.94 -21.06
N PHE A 50 -5.91 3.73 -20.51
CA PHE A 50 -6.14 3.49 -19.10
C PHE A 50 -5.09 2.47 -18.61
N PRO A 51 -3.85 2.93 -18.36
CA PRO A 51 -2.82 2.07 -17.82
C PRO A 51 -3.20 1.63 -16.40
N HIS A 52 -2.89 0.39 -16.06
CA HIS A 52 -3.17 -0.15 -14.73
C HIS A 52 -2.15 0.37 -13.71
N PHE A 53 -2.13 1.69 -13.50
CA PHE A 53 -1.13 2.39 -12.69
C PHE A 53 -1.20 2.02 -11.19
N TRP A 54 -2.33 1.45 -10.73
CA TRP A 54 -2.57 1.07 -9.33
C TRP A 54 -1.99 -0.30 -8.93
N GLU A 55 -1.53 -1.07 -9.91
CA GLU A 55 -1.02 -2.43 -9.66
C GLU A 55 0.38 -2.67 -10.26
N LYS A 56 1.10 -1.60 -10.64
CA LYS A 56 2.45 -1.74 -11.21
C LYS A 56 3.48 -2.13 -10.17
N THR A 57 3.37 -1.56 -8.98
CA THR A 57 4.30 -1.77 -7.87
C THR A 57 3.53 -1.92 -6.57
N PHE A 58 4.02 -2.77 -5.68
CA PHE A 58 3.53 -2.86 -4.31
C PHE A 58 4.65 -2.56 -3.33
N GLY A 59 4.25 -2.00 -2.18
CA GLY A 59 5.12 -1.84 -1.04
C GLY A 59 5.29 -3.13 -0.24
N SER A 60 6.30 -3.17 0.58
CA SER A 60 6.64 -4.28 1.47
C SER A 60 7.37 -3.77 2.71
N GLY A 61 7.42 -4.58 3.76
CA GLY A 61 8.27 -4.33 4.91
C GLY A 61 9.77 -4.45 4.59
N ARG A 62 10.58 -4.87 5.57
CA ARG A 62 12.03 -4.92 5.45
C ARG A 62 12.52 -5.90 4.37
N ALA A 63 13.57 -5.53 3.65
CA ALA A 63 14.18 -6.31 2.58
C ALA A 63 14.52 -7.76 2.98
N ILE A 64 15.05 -7.97 4.19
CA ILE A 64 15.43 -9.29 4.70
C ILE A 64 14.26 -10.29 4.73
N LEU A 65 13.02 -9.81 4.86
CA LEU A 65 11.83 -10.66 4.87
C LEU A 65 11.61 -11.38 3.53
N ALA A 66 12.16 -10.86 2.42
CA ALA A 66 12.10 -11.50 1.12
C ALA A 66 12.82 -12.87 1.05
N LEU A 67 13.66 -13.18 2.04
CA LEU A 67 14.29 -14.50 2.18
C LEU A 67 13.36 -15.54 2.82
N ARG A 68 12.23 -15.14 3.40
CA ARG A 68 11.27 -16.05 4.05
C ARG A 68 10.42 -16.79 3.01
N ALA A 69 10.08 -18.02 3.34
CA ALA A 69 9.25 -18.86 2.46
C ALA A 69 7.80 -18.36 2.33
N ASP A 70 7.22 -17.86 3.42
CA ASP A 70 5.87 -17.28 3.44
C ASP A 70 5.79 -15.99 2.62
N TYR A 71 6.81 -15.11 2.73
CA TYR A 71 6.91 -13.92 1.88
C TYR A 71 6.90 -14.28 0.38
N ARG A 72 7.71 -15.25 -0.03
CA ARG A 72 7.80 -15.70 -1.43
C ARG A 72 6.50 -16.35 -1.92
N ALA A 73 5.81 -17.10 -1.05
CA ALA A 73 4.50 -17.66 -1.37
C ALA A 73 3.43 -16.58 -1.59
N ASP A 74 3.42 -15.56 -0.74
CA ASP A 74 2.52 -14.42 -0.86
C ASP A 74 2.84 -13.59 -2.12
N LEU A 75 4.14 -13.35 -2.39
CA LEU A 75 4.60 -12.66 -3.61
C LEU A 75 4.08 -13.35 -4.87
N HIS A 76 4.26 -14.67 -4.94
CA HIS A 76 3.73 -15.49 -6.03
C HIS A 76 2.20 -15.36 -6.18
N THR A 77 1.48 -15.41 -5.06
CA THR A 77 0.00 -15.31 -5.04
C THR A 77 -0.48 -13.95 -5.56
N VAL A 78 0.16 -12.86 -5.15
CA VAL A 78 -0.19 -11.51 -5.61
C VAL A 78 0.20 -11.32 -7.07
N LYS A 79 1.36 -11.83 -7.50
CA LYS A 79 1.78 -11.82 -8.92
C LYS A 79 0.77 -12.50 -9.83
N GLN A 80 0.22 -13.64 -9.43
CA GLN A 80 -0.82 -14.33 -10.18
C GLN A 80 -2.17 -13.59 -10.19
N ALA A 81 -2.43 -12.77 -9.18
CA ALA A 81 -3.69 -12.03 -9.07
C ALA A 81 -3.71 -10.73 -9.87
N THR A 82 -2.55 -10.06 -10.06
CA THR A 82 -2.46 -8.68 -10.55
C THR A 82 -1.47 -8.46 -11.68
N ASP A 83 -0.55 -9.37 -11.94
CA ASP A 83 0.55 -9.15 -12.90
C ASP A 83 1.44 -7.92 -12.58
N PHE A 84 1.62 -7.58 -11.30
CA PHE A 84 2.46 -6.45 -10.90
C PHE A 84 3.93 -6.63 -11.32
N GLN A 85 4.66 -5.52 -11.46
CA GLN A 85 5.96 -5.50 -12.12
C GLN A 85 7.13 -5.32 -11.16
N SER A 86 6.92 -4.63 -10.03
CA SER A 86 8.00 -4.34 -9.09
C SER A 86 7.54 -4.31 -7.64
N ILE A 87 8.50 -4.49 -6.73
CA ILE A 87 8.31 -4.45 -5.28
C ILE A 87 9.28 -3.44 -4.66
N ARG A 88 8.75 -2.59 -3.77
CA ARG A 88 9.51 -1.64 -2.96
C ARG A 88 9.51 -2.09 -1.51
N PHE A 89 10.67 -2.20 -0.90
CA PHE A 89 10.85 -2.54 0.51
C PHE A 89 11.90 -1.65 1.18
N HIS A 90 11.81 -1.53 2.48
CA HIS A 90 12.75 -0.78 3.28
C HIS A 90 14.06 -1.54 3.54
N GLY A 91 15.14 -0.80 3.73
CA GLY A 91 16.33 -1.29 4.39
C GLY A 91 17.20 -2.23 3.59
N ILE A 92 17.32 -2.07 2.26
CA ILE A 92 18.27 -2.87 1.47
C ILE A 92 19.73 -2.61 1.85
N LEU A 93 20.02 -1.49 2.54
CA LEU A 93 21.35 -1.15 3.03
C LEU A 93 21.54 -1.44 4.53
N ASP A 94 20.51 -1.94 5.21
CA ASP A 94 20.57 -2.26 6.64
C ASP A 94 21.66 -3.29 6.96
N ASP A 95 22.19 -3.24 8.19
CA ASP A 95 23.24 -4.14 8.63
C ASP A 95 22.84 -5.63 8.60
N GLU A 96 21.54 -5.94 8.63
CA GLU A 96 21.05 -7.32 8.48
C GLU A 96 21.21 -7.86 7.05
N ILE A 97 21.30 -6.99 6.04
CA ILE A 97 21.65 -7.33 4.66
C ILE A 97 23.17 -7.40 4.50
N GLY A 98 23.89 -6.52 5.22
CA GLY A 98 25.33 -6.55 5.32
C GLY A 98 26.07 -6.04 4.09
N VAL A 99 25.49 -5.13 3.31
CA VAL A 99 26.11 -4.55 2.11
C VAL A 99 27.44 -3.87 2.42
N TYR A 100 27.55 -3.17 3.56
CA TYR A 100 28.75 -2.48 3.98
C TYR A 100 29.31 -3.03 5.29
N ASP A 101 30.46 -3.72 5.23
CA ASP A 101 31.15 -4.27 6.41
C ASP A 101 32.68 -4.07 6.32
N PRO A 102 33.20 -2.89 6.70
CA PRO A 102 34.63 -2.59 6.67
C PRO A 102 35.47 -3.40 7.69
N ALA A 103 34.82 -4.06 8.64
CA ALA A 103 35.50 -4.82 9.66
C ALA A 103 34.87 -6.22 9.81
N ARG A 104 34.93 -7.03 8.74
CA ARG A 104 34.39 -8.39 8.75
C ARG A 104 34.85 -9.17 9.99
N GLN A 105 34.06 -9.07 11.07
CA GLN A 105 34.35 -9.76 12.31
C GLN A 105 33.82 -11.19 12.24
N THR A 106 34.72 -12.15 12.17
CA THR A 106 34.35 -13.55 12.38
C THR A 106 35.17 -14.14 13.49
N LYS A 107 34.51 -14.90 14.36
CA LYS A 107 35.18 -15.69 15.42
C LYS A 107 35.85 -16.96 14.87
N ASN A 108 35.60 -17.30 13.60
CA ASN A 108 36.22 -18.44 12.94
C ASN A 108 37.57 -18.04 12.33
N PRO A 109 38.72 -18.55 12.80
CA PRO A 109 40.05 -18.16 12.30
C PRO A 109 40.24 -18.40 10.80
N GLY A 110 39.63 -19.43 10.24
CA GLY A 110 39.70 -19.73 8.80
C GLY A 110 38.96 -18.70 7.96
N LEU A 111 37.77 -18.30 8.38
CA LEU A 111 37.01 -17.26 7.73
C LEU A 111 37.62 -15.86 7.96
N ALA A 112 38.22 -15.61 9.13
CA ALA A 112 38.92 -14.37 9.39
C ALA A 112 40.15 -14.21 8.47
N ALA A 113 40.90 -15.28 8.23
CA ALA A 113 42.04 -15.28 7.30
C ALA A 113 41.57 -15.04 5.83
N GLN A 114 40.45 -15.62 5.44
CA GLN A 114 39.84 -15.38 4.12
C GLN A 114 39.36 -13.94 3.97
N ALA A 115 38.68 -13.40 4.98
CA ALA A 115 38.23 -12.02 5.01
C ALA A 115 39.39 -11.01 5.01
N ALA A 116 40.51 -11.33 5.66
CA ALA A 116 41.71 -10.49 5.65
C ALA A 116 42.37 -10.40 4.26
N ASN A 117 42.16 -11.38 3.39
CA ASN A 117 42.66 -11.39 2.02
C ASN A 117 41.64 -10.79 1.01
N ASP A 118 40.40 -10.52 1.46
CA ASP A 118 39.38 -9.88 0.64
C ASP A 118 39.45 -8.35 0.86
N ALA A 119 39.96 -7.63 -0.12
CA ALA A 119 40.08 -6.17 -0.07
C ALA A 119 38.73 -5.44 -0.16
N SER A 120 37.64 -6.16 -0.47
CA SER A 120 36.30 -5.56 -0.57
C SER A 120 35.69 -5.36 0.81
N VAL A 121 35.19 -4.16 1.05
CA VAL A 121 34.36 -3.83 2.23
C VAL A 121 32.87 -4.05 1.98
N TYR A 122 32.51 -4.47 0.77
CA TYR A 122 31.13 -4.70 0.36
C TYR A 122 30.83 -6.19 0.28
N ASN A 123 29.59 -6.56 0.65
CA ASN A 123 29.08 -7.92 0.54
C ASN A 123 27.66 -7.87 0.01
N PHE A 124 27.44 -8.36 -1.19
CA PHE A 124 26.15 -8.35 -1.86
C PHE A 124 25.40 -9.68 -1.77
N PHE A 125 25.84 -10.63 -0.94
CA PHE A 125 25.30 -11.98 -0.92
C PHE A 125 23.79 -12.02 -0.66
N TYR A 126 23.29 -11.38 0.41
CA TYR A 126 21.85 -11.34 0.70
C TYR A 126 21.09 -10.44 -0.25
N LEU A 127 21.67 -9.33 -0.68
CA LEU A 127 21.10 -8.48 -1.73
C LEU A 127 20.84 -9.29 -3.00
N ASP A 128 21.81 -10.10 -3.43
CA ASP A 128 21.69 -10.96 -4.61
C ASP A 128 20.60 -12.02 -4.42
N GLU A 129 20.56 -12.71 -3.26
CA GLU A 129 19.52 -13.70 -2.98
C GLU A 129 18.10 -13.10 -2.98
N ILE A 130 17.96 -11.87 -2.50
CA ILE A 130 16.69 -11.13 -2.51
C ILE A 130 16.28 -10.80 -3.94
N TYR A 131 17.17 -10.17 -4.70
CA TYR A 131 16.85 -9.73 -6.07
C TYR A 131 16.71 -10.89 -7.05
N ASP A 132 17.55 -11.94 -6.92
CA ASP A 132 17.38 -13.17 -7.68
C ASP A 132 16.01 -13.82 -7.42
N GLY A 133 15.57 -13.81 -6.15
CA GLY A 133 14.26 -14.34 -5.74
C GLY A 133 13.09 -13.54 -6.33
N LEU A 134 13.20 -12.21 -6.41
CA LEU A 134 12.20 -11.36 -7.06
C LEU A 134 12.15 -11.60 -8.57
N LEU A 135 13.32 -11.60 -9.23
CA LEU A 135 13.41 -11.78 -10.68
C LEU A 135 12.95 -13.18 -11.11
N ALA A 136 13.12 -14.21 -10.27
CA ALA A 136 12.58 -15.55 -10.53
C ALA A 136 11.04 -15.57 -10.61
N GLU A 137 10.36 -14.68 -9.91
CA GLU A 137 8.91 -14.46 -9.97
C GLU A 137 8.52 -13.38 -11.01
N HIS A 138 9.45 -12.95 -11.87
CA HIS A 138 9.23 -11.86 -12.83
C HIS A 138 8.81 -10.55 -12.19
N VAL A 139 9.31 -10.27 -10.99
CA VAL A 139 9.12 -9.04 -10.24
C VAL A 139 10.45 -8.30 -10.15
N LYS A 140 10.48 -7.02 -10.48
CA LYS A 140 11.69 -6.20 -10.46
C LYS A 140 11.88 -5.51 -9.12
N PRO A 141 13.12 -5.25 -8.70
CA PRO A 141 13.36 -4.33 -7.60
C PRO A 141 12.90 -2.91 -7.94
N TYR A 142 12.19 -2.27 -7.01
CA TYR A 142 12.11 -0.82 -6.87
C TYR A 142 13.04 -0.49 -5.69
N VAL A 143 14.21 0.03 -5.99
CA VAL A 143 15.34 0.10 -5.05
C VAL A 143 15.21 1.35 -4.19
N GLU A 144 14.68 1.21 -2.97
CA GLU A 144 14.75 2.24 -1.94
C GLU A 144 16.12 2.20 -1.27
N LEU A 145 16.92 3.25 -1.45
CA LEU A 145 18.29 3.32 -0.91
C LEU A 145 18.28 3.75 0.55
N SER A 146 17.88 2.86 1.43
CA SER A 146 17.77 3.00 2.90
C SER A 146 18.18 1.70 3.60
N PHE A 147 18.37 1.67 4.90
CA PHE A 147 18.73 2.78 5.76
C PHE A 147 20.26 2.88 5.89
N MET A 148 20.77 3.69 6.82
CA MET A 148 22.22 3.91 6.94
C MET A 148 22.91 2.71 7.60
N PRO A 149 23.91 2.07 6.96
CA PRO A 149 24.72 1.08 7.65
C PRO A 149 25.34 1.67 8.91
N GLU A 150 25.25 1.00 10.06
CA GLU A 150 25.68 1.52 11.36
C GLU A 150 27.16 1.98 11.35
N LYS A 151 28.01 1.24 10.63
CA LYS A 151 29.44 1.57 10.50
C LYS A 151 29.72 2.78 9.61
N LEU A 152 28.74 3.22 8.82
CA LEU A 152 28.82 4.43 8.00
C LEU A 152 28.11 5.61 8.65
N ALA A 153 27.26 5.38 9.63
CA ALA A 153 26.43 6.37 10.29
C ALA A 153 27.24 7.47 11.00
N SER A 154 26.79 8.73 10.88
CA SER A 154 27.39 9.87 11.61
C SER A 154 27.05 9.83 13.09
N LYS A 155 25.91 9.23 13.45
CA LYS A 155 25.43 9.04 14.82
C LYS A 155 25.11 7.56 15.03
N PRO A 156 26.10 6.71 15.42
CA PRO A 156 25.83 5.34 15.81
C PRO A 156 24.73 5.29 16.88
N ASN A 157 23.88 4.27 16.81
CA ASN A 157 22.68 4.12 17.67
C ASN A 157 21.58 5.19 17.50
N SER A 158 21.61 6.00 16.45
CA SER A 158 20.46 6.83 16.05
C SER A 158 19.45 5.98 15.28
N GLN A 159 18.64 5.21 16.01
CA GLN A 159 17.81 4.15 15.45
C GLN A 159 16.34 4.53 15.49
N HIS A 160 15.59 4.16 14.45
CA HIS A 160 14.14 4.15 14.49
C HIS A 160 13.63 2.98 15.33
N THR A 161 12.41 3.09 15.85
CA THR A 161 11.80 2.08 16.73
C THR A 161 11.26 0.85 16.00
N PHE A 162 11.35 0.80 14.67
CA PHE A 162 10.96 -0.38 13.91
C PHE A 162 11.83 -1.59 14.23
N THR A 163 11.29 -2.77 14.06
CA THR A 163 12.04 -4.02 14.17
C THR A 163 13.24 -3.99 13.23
N GLY A 164 14.40 -4.40 13.72
CA GLY A 164 15.68 -4.25 13.01
C GLY A 164 16.44 -2.98 13.40
N ASN A 165 15.78 -2.01 14.04
CA ASN A 165 16.38 -0.76 14.54
C ASN A 165 17.23 -0.05 13.47
N PRO A 166 16.66 0.29 12.29
CA PRO A 166 17.41 0.93 11.21
C PRO A 166 18.01 2.25 11.67
N ASN A 167 19.27 2.51 11.30
CA ASN A 167 19.94 3.78 11.61
C ASN A 167 19.48 4.87 10.64
N THR A 168 19.02 5.99 11.19
CA THR A 168 18.41 7.09 10.43
C THR A 168 19.32 8.28 10.23
N SER A 169 20.57 8.24 10.72
CA SER A 169 21.48 9.40 10.62
C SER A 169 22.09 9.55 9.22
N PRO A 170 22.54 10.76 8.85
CA PRO A 170 23.38 10.95 7.66
C PRO A 170 24.65 10.10 7.71
N PRO A 171 25.34 9.91 6.58
CA PRO A 171 26.65 9.28 6.58
C PRO A 171 27.66 10.15 7.33
N LYS A 172 28.63 9.54 8.00
CA LYS A 172 29.72 10.25 8.69
C LYS A 172 30.65 10.96 7.73
N ASP A 173 30.77 10.45 6.51
CA ASP A 173 31.48 11.08 5.39
C ASP A 173 30.86 10.65 4.06
N TYR A 174 30.71 11.60 3.17
CA TYR A 174 30.10 11.35 1.86
C TYR A 174 31.03 10.61 0.90
N ALA A 175 32.36 10.68 1.07
CA ALA A 175 33.27 9.93 0.20
C ALA A 175 33.07 8.42 0.32
N THR A 176 32.81 7.92 1.55
CA THR A 176 32.49 6.50 1.78
C THR A 176 31.09 6.16 1.27
N TRP A 177 30.08 7.05 1.44
CA TRP A 177 28.75 6.87 0.88
C TRP A 177 28.79 6.78 -0.65
N ASP A 178 29.47 7.72 -1.30
CA ASP A 178 29.64 7.80 -2.75
C ASP A 178 30.29 6.51 -3.30
N ALA A 179 31.34 6.03 -2.61
CA ALA A 179 32.00 4.78 -2.98
C ALA A 179 31.06 3.57 -2.88
N MET A 180 30.19 3.53 -1.84
CA MET A 180 29.21 2.47 -1.66
C MET A 180 28.13 2.51 -2.76
N MET A 181 27.60 3.69 -3.09
CA MET A 181 26.59 3.84 -4.14
C MET A 181 27.13 3.41 -5.51
N LYS A 182 28.37 3.80 -5.83
CA LYS A 182 29.03 3.36 -7.07
C LYS A 182 29.29 1.87 -7.10
N ALA A 183 29.73 1.29 -5.97
CA ALA A 183 29.96 -0.14 -5.87
C ALA A 183 28.67 -0.93 -6.04
N LEU A 184 27.58 -0.50 -5.39
CA LEU A 184 26.24 -1.11 -5.53
C LEU A 184 25.77 -1.05 -6.99
N ALA A 185 25.76 0.12 -7.61
CA ALA A 185 25.32 0.29 -8.99
C ALA A 185 26.15 -0.55 -9.98
N THR A 186 27.47 -0.59 -9.79
CA THR A 186 28.38 -1.38 -10.61
C THR A 186 28.08 -2.86 -10.45
N HIS A 187 27.93 -3.34 -9.21
CA HIS A 187 27.62 -4.74 -8.93
C HIS A 187 26.29 -5.19 -9.57
N LEU A 188 25.24 -4.36 -9.46
CA LEU A 188 23.95 -4.66 -10.06
C LEU A 188 24.04 -4.75 -11.59
N ILE A 189 24.77 -3.82 -12.21
CA ILE A 189 24.98 -3.83 -13.67
C ILE A 189 25.80 -5.06 -14.10
N ASP A 190 26.86 -5.38 -13.37
CA ASP A 190 27.73 -6.52 -13.68
C ASP A 190 26.97 -7.86 -13.54
N ARG A 191 26.04 -7.96 -12.57
CA ARG A 191 25.28 -9.18 -12.32
C ARG A 191 24.08 -9.35 -13.26
N TYR A 192 23.27 -8.30 -13.41
CA TYR A 192 21.99 -8.39 -14.11
C TYR A 192 22.00 -7.76 -15.52
N GLY A 193 23.04 -7.04 -15.85
CA GLY A 193 23.16 -6.30 -17.11
C GLY A 193 22.43 -4.96 -17.07
N ILE A 194 23.01 -3.97 -17.79
CA ILE A 194 22.45 -2.61 -17.82
C ILE A 194 21.05 -2.54 -18.44
N ASP A 195 20.70 -3.44 -19.35
CA ASP A 195 19.38 -3.45 -19.98
C ASP A 195 18.28 -3.81 -18.98
N GLU A 196 18.55 -4.70 -18.03
CA GLU A 196 17.65 -5.00 -16.93
C GLU A 196 17.64 -3.88 -15.89
N VAL A 197 18.80 -3.52 -15.34
CA VAL A 197 18.92 -2.55 -14.23
C VAL A 197 18.44 -1.14 -14.61
N SER A 198 18.55 -0.76 -15.88
CA SER A 198 18.01 0.53 -16.36
C SER A 198 16.48 0.60 -16.35
N THR A 199 15.79 -0.50 -16.13
CA THR A 199 14.32 -0.52 -15.96
C THR A 199 13.89 -0.36 -14.51
N TRP A 200 14.81 -0.48 -13.56
CA TRP A 200 14.55 -0.33 -12.13
C TRP A 200 14.51 1.14 -11.74
N LYS A 201 13.78 1.44 -10.65
CA LYS A 201 13.77 2.76 -10.02
C LYS A 201 14.71 2.75 -8.83
N PHE A 202 15.51 3.80 -8.68
CA PHE A 202 16.36 4.03 -7.51
C PHE A 202 15.81 5.25 -6.78
N GLU A 203 15.17 5.01 -5.66
CA GLU A 203 14.59 6.03 -4.80
C GLU A 203 15.55 6.34 -3.65
N VAL A 204 15.80 7.62 -3.42
CA VAL A 204 16.75 8.01 -2.38
C VAL A 204 16.05 8.15 -1.05
N TRP A 205 16.27 7.20 -0.15
CA TRP A 205 15.77 7.16 1.20
C TRP A 205 14.26 6.84 1.34
N ASN A 206 13.76 6.92 2.60
CA ASN A 206 12.35 6.81 2.99
C ASN A 206 11.96 7.90 3.97
N GLU A 207 10.91 8.65 3.69
CA GLU A 207 10.25 9.64 4.53
C GLU A 207 11.18 10.57 5.32
N PRO A 208 12.13 11.26 4.64
CA PRO A 208 13.13 12.07 5.31
C PRO A 208 12.55 13.30 6.04
N ASN A 209 11.31 13.63 5.83
CA ASN A 209 10.60 14.68 6.57
C ASN A 209 10.09 14.23 7.95
N LEU A 210 10.08 12.93 8.23
CA LEU A 210 9.71 12.33 9.51
C LEU A 210 10.95 11.87 10.31
N ASP A 211 10.75 11.01 11.31
CA ASP A 211 11.82 10.50 12.18
C ASP A 211 12.65 9.38 11.53
N PHE A 212 12.39 9.08 10.27
CA PHE A 212 13.24 8.22 9.44
C PHE A 212 14.51 8.93 8.96
N TRP A 213 14.68 10.21 9.22
CA TRP A 213 15.90 10.97 8.91
C TRP A 213 16.35 11.81 10.09
N GLY A 214 17.57 11.56 10.55
CA GLY A 214 18.21 12.22 11.70
C GLY A 214 19.16 13.35 11.33
N GLY A 215 19.17 13.81 10.07
CA GLY A 215 19.87 15.01 9.65
C GLY A 215 19.24 16.29 10.21
N ASP A 216 20.05 17.33 10.46
CA ASP A 216 19.60 18.61 10.99
C ASP A 216 20.37 19.76 10.32
N PRO A 217 19.71 20.69 9.61
CA PRO A 217 18.27 20.68 9.28
C PRO A 217 17.87 19.49 8.38
N LYS A 218 16.65 18.94 8.58
CA LYS A 218 16.24 17.70 7.87
C LYS A 218 16.26 17.86 6.35
N GLN A 219 15.64 18.90 5.82
CA GLN A 219 15.47 19.09 4.38
C GLN A 219 16.80 19.28 3.66
N GLU A 220 17.64 20.20 4.13
CA GLU A 220 18.93 20.53 3.51
C GLU A 220 19.91 19.37 3.55
N THR A 221 19.94 18.64 4.68
CA THR A 221 20.82 17.48 4.82
C THR A 221 20.35 16.31 3.98
N TYR A 222 19.05 16.14 3.80
CA TYR A 222 18.49 15.15 2.88
C TYR A 222 18.77 15.53 1.41
N PHE A 223 18.60 16.80 1.03
CA PHE A 223 18.95 17.26 -0.32
C PHE A 223 20.43 17.00 -0.64
N THR A 224 21.30 17.18 0.35
CA THR A 224 22.72 16.82 0.19
C THR A 224 22.90 15.32 -0.08
N LEU A 225 22.22 14.45 0.67
CA LEU A 225 22.26 13.00 0.44
C LEU A 225 21.76 12.65 -0.97
N TYR A 226 20.65 13.26 -1.40
CA TYR A 226 20.08 13.06 -2.74
C TYR A 226 21.09 13.44 -3.83
N ASP A 227 21.72 14.61 -3.70
CA ASP A 227 22.68 15.13 -4.67
C ASP A 227 23.86 14.19 -4.89
N HIS A 228 24.44 13.69 -3.79
CA HIS A 228 25.52 12.71 -3.83
C HIS A 228 25.05 11.43 -4.50
N THR A 229 23.97 10.84 -4.01
CA THR A 229 23.45 9.57 -4.49
C THR A 229 23.09 9.61 -5.97
N ALA A 230 22.36 10.65 -6.40
CA ALA A 230 21.92 10.78 -7.78
C ALA A 230 23.11 10.95 -8.76
N ARG A 231 24.09 11.77 -8.40
CA ARG A 231 25.31 11.94 -9.22
C ARG A 231 26.13 10.67 -9.28
N ASP A 232 26.23 9.93 -8.20
CA ASP A 232 27.01 8.70 -8.13
C ASP A 232 26.40 7.60 -9.00
N LEU A 233 25.10 7.37 -8.89
CA LEU A 233 24.39 6.42 -9.75
C LEU A 233 24.56 6.78 -11.24
N LYS A 234 24.34 8.07 -11.59
CA LYS A 234 24.49 8.54 -12.97
C LYS A 234 25.93 8.51 -13.47
N SER A 235 26.92 8.61 -12.58
CA SER A 235 28.34 8.46 -12.95
C SER A 235 28.72 7.04 -13.37
N VAL A 236 28.04 6.03 -12.81
CA VAL A 236 28.21 4.63 -13.20
C VAL A 236 27.48 4.37 -14.52
N SER A 237 26.21 4.79 -14.63
CA SER A 237 25.51 4.75 -15.91
C SER A 237 24.41 5.81 -15.99
N PRO A 238 24.37 6.64 -17.04
CA PRO A 238 23.32 7.63 -17.25
C PRO A 238 21.94 6.98 -17.49
N ARG A 239 21.89 5.68 -17.74
CA ARG A 239 20.64 4.91 -17.95
C ARG A 239 19.92 4.56 -16.63
N LEU A 240 20.59 4.62 -15.48
CA LEU A 240 19.94 4.36 -14.19
C LEU A 240 18.90 5.44 -13.90
N GLN A 241 17.74 5.06 -13.38
CA GLN A 241 16.65 5.98 -13.08
C GLN A 241 16.67 6.32 -11.59
N VAL A 242 16.89 7.58 -11.24
CA VAL A 242 16.95 8.05 -9.85
C VAL A 242 15.88 9.10 -9.57
N GLY A 243 15.26 9.04 -8.39
CA GLY A 243 14.23 9.99 -7.99
C GLY A 243 14.05 10.11 -6.47
N GLY A 244 13.11 10.95 -6.10
CA GLY A 244 12.72 11.30 -4.74
C GLY A 244 11.66 12.42 -4.78
N PRO A 245 11.36 13.11 -3.66
CA PRO A 245 12.05 13.05 -2.36
C PRO A 245 11.56 11.93 -1.40
N ALA A 246 10.67 11.05 -1.81
CA ALA A 246 10.14 9.94 -1.01
C ALA A 246 9.57 10.38 0.37
N THR A 247 8.94 11.54 0.41
CA THR A 247 8.46 12.16 1.64
C THR A 247 7.06 11.69 2.03
N ALA A 248 6.81 11.53 3.31
CA ALA A 248 5.46 11.38 3.83
C ALA A 248 4.61 12.63 3.54
N GLN A 249 3.29 12.42 3.46
CA GLN A 249 2.30 13.50 3.42
C GLN A 249 2.45 14.45 2.22
N ALA A 250 2.94 13.93 1.08
CA ALA A 250 3.15 14.71 -0.15
C ALA A 250 4.01 15.97 0.05
N ALA A 251 4.93 15.93 1.04
CA ALA A 251 5.71 17.10 1.44
C ALA A 251 6.91 17.34 0.52
N TRP A 252 7.48 18.54 0.58
CA TRP A 252 8.74 18.97 -0.02
C TRP A 252 8.87 18.91 -1.55
N VAL A 253 7.85 18.51 -2.30
CA VAL A 253 7.97 18.33 -3.77
C VAL A 253 8.42 19.63 -4.45
N THR A 254 7.74 20.75 -4.19
CA THR A 254 8.12 22.05 -4.78
C THR A 254 9.54 22.49 -4.41
N PRO A 255 9.96 22.56 -3.12
CA PRO A 255 11.33 22.95 -2.78
C PRO A 255 12.38 21.94 -3.26
N PHE A 256 12.05 20.64 -3.33
CA PHE A 256 12.95 19.63 -3.87
C PHE A 256 13.22 19.85 -5.37
N LEU A 257 12.19 20.07 -6.18
CA LEU A 257 12.35 20.33 -7.61
C LEU A 257 13.09 21.65 -7.88
N ALA A 258 12.87 22.67 -7.04
CA ALA A 258 13.62 23.93 -7.12
C ALA A 258 15.11 23.71 -6.81
N HIS A 259 15.44 22.97 -5.74
CA HIS A 259 16.80 22.62 -5.38
C HIS A 259 17.51 21.83 -6.48
N VAL A 260 16.88 20.75 -6.96
CA VAL A 260 17.43 19.91 -8.04
C VAL A 260 17.77 20.75 -9.28
N HIS A 261 16.90 21.71 -9.61
CA HIS A 261 17.14 22.63 -10.72
C HIS A 261 18.31 23.57 -10.45
N GLU A 262 18.38 24.18 -9.28
CA GLU A 262 19.41 25.12 -8.89
C GLU A 262 20.82 24.51 -8.93
N VAL A 263 20.95 23.28 -8.36
CA VAL A 263 22.26 22.60 -8.27
C VAL A 263 22.53 21.68 -9.47
N ASN A 264 21.62 21.63 -10.44
CA ASN A 264 21.67 20.73 -11.59
C ASN A 264 21.94 19.27 -11.19
N ALA A 265 21.18 18.77 -10.19
CA ALA A 265 21.23 17.36 -9.80
C ALA A 265 20.40 16.51 -10.78
N PRO A 266 20.79 15.25 -11.05
CA PRO A 266 19.99 14.35 -11.87
C PRO A 266 18.67 13.99 -11.21
N ILE A 267 17.59 13.89 -12.02
CA ILE A 267 16.28 13.41 -11.59
C ILE A 267 15.55 12.77 -12.78
N ASP A 268 14.94 11.60 -12.59
CA ASP A 268 14.18 10.90 -13.62
C ASP A 268 12.70 10.73 -13.27
N PHE A 269 12.34 10.82 -11.98
CA PHE A 269 10.95 10.75 -11.50
C PHE A 269 10.80 11.47 -10.15
N VAL A 270 9.58 11.86 -9.84
CA VAL A 270 9.19 12.35 -8.51
C VAL A 270 8.48 11.23 -7.77
N SER A 271 8.87 11.01 -6.50
CA SER A 271 8.17 10.08 -5.62
C SER A 271 7.78 10.73 -4.30
N THR A 272 6.65 10.32 -3.74
CA THR A 272 6.15 10.79 -2.43
C THR A 272 5.06 9.84 -1.92
N HIS A 273 4.63 10.01 -0.66
CA HIS A 273 3.65 9.15 0.00
C HIS A 273 2.41 9.94 0.43
N VAL A 274 1.27 9.23 0.52
CA VAL A 274 0.05 9.76 1.14
C VAL A 274 -0.84 8.63 1.64
N TYR A 275 -1.41 8.83 2.82
CA TYR A 275 -2.40 7.94 3.40
C TYR A 275 -3.74 8.65 3.55
N ALA A 276 -4.85 7.91 3.41
CA ALA A 276 -6.17 8.54 3.42
C ALA A 276 -6.59 9.06 4.80
N ASN A 277 -5.90 8.65 5.87
CA ASN A 277 -6.05 9.17 7.23
C ASN A 277 -4.99 10.22 7.62
N ASP A 278 -4.16 10.67 6.69
CA ASP A 278 -3.32 11.84 6.89
C ASP A 278 -4.17 13.08 7.16
N THR A 279 -3.57 14.09 7.79
CA THR A 279 -4.29 15.31 8.13
C THR A 279 -4.26 16.33 6.99
N ALA A 280 -5.37 16.98 6.72
CA ALA A 280 -5.46 17.98 5.67
C ALA A 280 -4.51 19.19 5.88
N PRO A 281 -4.24 19.67 7.10
CA PRO A 281 -3.22 20.69 7.33
C PRO A 281 -1.82 20.26 6.87
N ASN A 282 -1.43 19.02 7.09
CA ASN A 282 -0.10 18.53 6.73
C ASN A 282 0.03 18.27 5.23
N VAL A 283 -0.97 17.64 4.62
CA VAL A 283 -0.92 17.25 3.20
C VAL A 283 -1.30 18.40 2.28
N LEU A 284 -2.42 19.07 2.57
CA LEU A 284 -3.07 20.02 1.65
C LEU A 284 -2.95 21.47 2.11
N HIS A 285 -2.28 21.72 3.22
CA HIS A 285 -2.10 23.06 3.82
C HIS A 285 -3.41 23.81 4.04
N THR A 286 -4.48 23.07 4.38
CA THR A 286 -5.83 23.61 4.66
C THR A 286 -6.39 23.07 5.96
N ASN A 287 -7.27 23.83 6.61
CA ASN A 287 -8.01 23.39 7.78
C ASN A 287 -9.39 22.80 7.43
N GLU A 288 -9.67 22.56 6.15
CA GLU A 288 -10.89 21.87 5.74
C GLU A 288 -10.91 20.43 6.28
N GLU A 289 -12.08 19.94 6.63
CA GLU A 289 -12.28 18.51 6.85
C GLU A 289 -12.27 17.79 5.50
N VAL A 290 -11.25 16.98 5.26
CA VAL A 290 -11.10 16.20 4.02
C VAL A 290 -11.41 14.75 4.31
N PRO A 291 -12.48 14.20 3.73
CA PRO A 291 -12.86 12.82 3.98
C PRO A 291 -11.84 11.83 3.38
N ARG A 292 -11.70 10.68 4.02
CA ARG A 292 -10.84 9.56 3.61
C ARG A 292 -11.06 9.17 2.12
N LYS A 293 -12.29 9.31 1.62
CA LYS A 293 -12.65 9.07 0.21
C LYS A 293 -11.82 9.88 -0.79
N THR A 294 -11.40 11.08 -0.43
CA THR A 294 -10.80 12.06 -1.37
C THR A 294 -9.42 12.56 -0.99
N MET A 295 -8.90 12.21 0.18
CA MET A 295 -7.59 12.68 0.64
C MET A 295 -6.48 12.31 -0.35
N VAL A 296 -6.39 11.03 -0.73
CA VAL A 296 -5.36 10.56 -1.67
C VAL A 296 -5.47 11.27 -3.01
N TYR A 297 -6.67 11.34 -3.60
CA TYR A 297 -6.87 12.05 -4.86
C TYR A 297 -6.44 13.53 -4.78
N ARG A 298 -6.82 14.24 -3.70
CA ARG A 298 -6.44 15.65 -3.54
C ARG A 298 -4.94 15.83 -3.44
N ALA A 299 -4.25 14.93 -2.75
CA ALA A 299 -2.79 14.93 -2.68
C ALA A 299 -2.15 14.65 -4.05
N VAL A 300 -2.62 13.60 -4.74
CA VAL A 300 -2.12 13.24 -6.08
C VAL A 300 -2.29 14.42 -7.05
N LYS A 301 -3.47 15.03 -7.07
CA LYS A 301 -3.73 16.21 -7.91
C LYS A 301 -2.83 17.40 -7.56
N MET A 302 -2.63 17.67 -6.28
CA MET A 302 -1.77 18.76 -5.81
C MET A 302 -0.32 18.55 -6.27
N VAL A 303 0.23 17.35 -6.09
CA VAL A 303 1.61 17.04 -6.50
C VAL A 303 1.75 17.07 -8.03
N HIS A 304 0.76 16.54 -8.75
CA HIS A 304 0.71 16.63 -10.21
C HIS A 304 0.79 18.09 -10.68
N ASP A 305 -0.04 18.97 -10.09
CA ASP A 305 -0.04 20.40 -10.41
C ASP A 305 1.31 21.08 -10.06
N GLN A 306 1.97 20.67 -8.96
CA GLN A 306 3.30 21.16 -8.57
C GLN A 306 4.36 20.78 -9.60
N ILE A 307 4.34 19.55 -10.11
CA ILE A 307 5.25 19.09 -11.17
C ILE A 307 5.02 19.87 -12.45
N LEU A 308 3.77 20.03 -12.87
CA LEU A 308 3.43 20.84 -14.07
C LEU A 308 3.91 22.29 -13.97
N ALA A 309 3.91 22.86 -12.76
CA ALA A 309 4.36 24.24 -12.52
C ALA A 309 5.87 24.36 -12.31
N SER A 310 6.61 23.25 -12.26
CA SER A 310 8.04 23.19 -12.00
C SER A 310 8.89 23.35 -13.28
N PRO A 311 10.22 23.49 -13.17
CA PRO A 311 11.13 23.39 -14.32
C PRO A 311 11.09 22.02 -15.04
N TYR A 312 10.41 21.03 -14.48
CA TYR A 312 10.36 19.63 -14.96
C TYR A 312 8.92 19.14 -15.19
N PRO A 313 8.09 19.77 -16.04
CA PRO A 313 6.65 19.50 -16.14
C PRO A 313 6.28 18.11 -16.70
N HIS A 314 7.27 17.33 -17.12
CA HIS A 314 7.06 16.00 -17.73
C HIS A 314 7.68 14.86 -16.91
N LEU A 315 8.16 15.13 -15.70
CA LEU A 315 8.67 14.05 -14.85
C LEU A 315 7.53 13.09 -14.47
N PRO A 316 7.77 11.79 -14.57
CA PRO A 316 6.86 10.80 -14.03
C PRO A 316 6.59 11.04 -12.54
N LEU A 317 5.33 10.90 -12.13
CA LEU A 317 4.90 10.97 -10.73
C LEU A 317 4.58 9.56 -10.22
N ILE A 318 5.21 9.20 -9.10
CA ILE A 318 5.01 7.94 -8.40
C ILE A 318 4.58 8.22 -6.96
N PHE A 319 3.44 7.72 -6.56
CA PHE A 319 3.13 7.61 -5.14
C PHE A 319 3.66 6.26 -4.66
N SER A 320 4.92 6.25 -4.21
CA SER A 320 5.65 5.04 -3.83
C SER A 320 5.16 4.39 -2.53
N GLU A 321 4.26 5.08 -1.81
CA GLU A 321 3.38 4.49 -0.79
C GLU A 321 2.03 5.19 -0.78
N TYR A 322 0.96 4.39 -0.73
CA TYR A 322 -0.37 4.86 -0.38
C TYR A 322 -1.22 3.73 0.22
N ASN A 323 -2.13 4.08 1.11
CA ASN A 323 -3.17 3.18 1.60
C ASN A 323 -4.33 3.98 2.21
N ALA A 324 -5.40 3.29 2.57
CA ALA A 324 -6.54 3.88 3.28
C ALA A 324 -6.20 4.28 4.72
N SER A 325 -5.13 3.72 5.30
CA SER A 325 -4.61 4.08 6.63
C SER A 325 -3.10 3.83 6.72
N TYR A 326 -2.37 4.71 7.43
CA TYR A 326 -1.01 4.46 7.91
C TYR A 326 -0.98 3.79 9.29
N ALA A 327 -2.14 3.65 9.92
CA ALA A 327 -2.28 3.02 11.23
C ALA A 327 -2.87 1.61 11.10
N ASN A 328 -2.65 0.78 12.10
CA ASN A 328 -3.29 -0.52 12.19
C ASN A 328 -4.77 -0.36 12.55
N GLU A 329 -5.61 -0.19 11.52
CA GLU A 329 -7.07 -0.03 11.63
C GLU A 329 -7.77 -1.24 11.01
N PRO A 330 -8.06 -2.32 11.78
CA PRO A 330 -8.65 -3.55 11.24
C PRO A 330 -10.00 -3.34 10.52
N ASN A 331 -10.78 -2.36 10.96
CA ASN A 331 -12.04 -1.96 10.32
C ASN A 331 -11.87 -1.28 8.96
N VAL A 332 -10.65 -0.95 8.59
CA VAL A 332 -10.27 -0.31 7.33
C VAL A 332 -9.53 -1.30 6.45
N THR A 333 -8.34 -1.72 6.87
CA THR A 333 -7.40 -2.48 6.04
C THR A 333 -7.69 -3.98 5.94
N ASP A 334 -8.44 -4.56 6.91
CA ASP A 334 -8.79 -5.98 6.87
C ASP A 334 -10.18 -6.26 6.27
N THR A 335 -10.97 -5.22 5.96
CA THR A 335 -12.37 -5.36 5.53
C THR A 335 -12.59 -5.07 4.05
N PRO A 336 -13.75 -5.44 3.49
CA PRO A 336 -14.14 -5.07 2.13
C PRO A 336 -14.24 -3.55 1.87
N PHE A 337 -14.09 -2.69 2.89
CA PHE A 337 -14.02 -1.23 2.72
C PHE A 337 -12.98 -0.81 1.67
N ILE A 338 -11.88 -1.56 1.55
CA ILE A 338 -10.77 -1.26 0.63
C ILE A 338 -11.26 -1.22 -0.83
N GLY A 339 -12.11 -2.14 -1.26
CA GLY A 339 -12.55 -2.24 -2.67
C GLY A 339 -13.18 -0.95 -3.20
N PRO A 340 -14.28 -0.43 -2.63
CA PRO A 340 -14.88 0.82 -3.03
C PRO A 340 -13.97 2.04 -2.89
N TRP A 341 -13.12 2.07 -1.86
CA TRP A 341 -12.15 3.13 -1.66
C TRP A 341 -11.08 3.12 -2.77
N LEU A 342 -10.54 1.95 -3.10
CA LEU A 342 -9.55 1.75 -4.16
C LEU A 342 -10.13 2.12 -5.53
N ALA A 343 -11.30 1.56 -5.89
CA ALA A 343 -11.96 1.84 -7.17
C ALA A 343 -12.24 3.34 -7.37
N ASN A 344 -12.64 4.05 -6.29
CA ASN A 344 -12.84 5.49 -6.33
C ASN A 344 -11.53 6.25 -6.59
N ASN A 345 -10.41 5.86 -5.94
CA ASN A 345 -9.12 6.51 -6.14
C ASN A 345 -8.55 6.21 -7.53
N ILE A 346 -8.67 4.97 -8.03
CA ILE A 346 -8.31 4.63 -9.41
C ILE A 346 -9.05 5.53 -10.39
N ARG A 347 -10.37 5.68 -10.24
CA ARG A 347 -11.18 6.55 -11.11
C ARG A 347 -10.71 8.01 -11.09
N LEU A 348 -10.38 8.53 -9.92
CA LEU A 348 -10.03 9.95 -9.72
C LEU A 348 -8.59 10.29 -10.09
N CYS A 349 -7.65 9.36 -9.89
CA CYS A 349 -6.22 9.59 -10.11
C CYS A 349 -5.76 9.22 -11.53
N ASP A 350 -6.64 8.64 -12.35
CA ASP A 350 -6.33 8.31 -13.75
C ASP A 350 -5.85 9.53 -14.53
N GLY A 351 -4.69 9.41 -15.16
CA GLY A 351 -4.03 10.49 -15.91
C GLY A 351 -3.30 11.53 -15.05
N LEU A 352 -3.25 11.36 -13.73
CA LEU A 352 -2.54 12.27 -12.80
C LEU A 352 -1.22 11.71 -12.30
N THR A 353 -1.01 10.41 -12.37
CA THR A 353 0.17 9.72 -11.85
C THR A 353 0.53 8.52 -12.72
N ASP A 354 1.82 8.17 -12.74
CA ASP A 354 2.34 7.03 -13.50
C ASP A 354 2.27 5.72 -12.73
N SER A 355 2.35 5.78 -11.40
CA SER A 355 2.21 4.65 -10.48
C SER A 355 1.68 5.10 -9.13
N MET A 356 0.85 4.24 -8.54
CA MET A 356 0.43 4.32 -7.15
C MET A 356 0.72 2.97 -6.49
N ASP A 357 1.69 2.95 -5.60
CA ASP A 357 2.27 1.73 -5.06
C ASP A 357 1.60 1.43 -3.70
N TYR A 358 0.70 0.44 -3.70
CA TYR A 358 -0.10 0.12 -2.52
C TYR A 358 0.78 -0.45 -1.40
N TRP A 359 0.69 0.11 -0.21
CA TRP A 359 1.41 -0.30 0.98
C TRP A 359 0.52 -1.18 1.85
N SER A 360 0.67 -2.51 1.84
CA SER A 360 1.68 -3.34 1.20
C SER A 360 1.06 -4.60 0.56
N PHE A 361 1.88 -5.49 -0.02
CA PHE A 361 1.36 -6.71 -0.65
C PHE A 361 1.06 -7.84 0.36
N SER A 362 1.76 -7.89 1.50
CA SER A 362 1.62 -8.95 2.52
C SER A 362 1.83 -8.43 3.93
N ASP A 363 1.18 -9.07 4.90
CA ASP A 363 1.41 -8.87 6.35
C ASP A 363 2.60 -9.69 6.88
N VAL A 364 3.39 -10.31 6.03
CA VAL A 364 4.79 -10.69 6.34
C VAL A 364 5.60 -9.40 6.33
N PHE A 365 5.51 -8.64 7.41
CA PHE A 365 5.87 -7.23 7.44
C PHE A 365 6.77 -6.87 8.64
N ASP A 366 6.40 -7.27 9.85
CA ASP A 366 7.17 -7.24 11.10
C ASP A 366 7.73 -5.87 11.55
N GLU A 367 7.28 -4.74 11.02
CA GLU A 367 7.83 -3.42 11.43
C GLU A 367 7.59 -3.09 12.90
N GLN A 368 6.43 -3.49 13.43
CA GLN A 368 6.03 -3.26 14.81
C GLN A 368 6.18 -4.52 15.67
N GLY A 369 6.99 -5.47 15.24
CA GLY A 369 7.20 -6.76 15.88
C GLY A 369 6.37 -7.88 15.26
N VAL A 370 6.51 -9.07 15.83
CA VAL A 370 5.87 -10.28 15.33
C VAL A 370 4.35 -10.21 15.47
N VAL A 371 3.67 -10.47 14.37
CA VAL A 371 2.20 -10.49 14.28
C VAL A 371 1.62 -11.62 15.13
N ARG A 372 0.56 -11.33 15.90
CA ARG A 372 -0.10 -12.29 16.79
C ARG A 372 -1.49 -12.72 16.32
N SER A 373 -2.06 -12.01 15.37
CA SER A 373 -3.41 -12.28 14.82
C SER A 373 -3.40 -11.98 13.34
N PRO A 374 -4.11 -12.76 12.51
CA PRO A 374 -4.15 -12.51 11.07
C PRO A 374 -4.84 -11.20 10.68
N PHE A 375 -5.73 -10.68 11.55
CA PHE A 375 -6.50 -9.46 11.27
C PHE A 375 -6.31 -8.43 12.38
N TYR A 376 -5.15 -7.80 12.38
CA TYR A 376 -4.75 -6.77 13.35
C TYR A 376 -4.74 -5.36 12.75
N GLY A 377 -5.21 -5.21 11.51
CA GLY A 377 -5.13 -3.96 10.75
C GLY A 377 -3.82 -3.81 9.98
N GLY A 378 -3.17 -4.91 9.62
CA GLY A 378 -2.00 -4.90 8.76
C GLY A 378 -2.30 -4.33 7.38
N PHE A 379 -1.26 -3.89 6.68
CA PHE A 379 -1.39 -3.16 5.41
C PHE A 379 -1.51 -4.09 4.20
N GLY A 380 -1.19 -5.39 4.38
CA GLY A 380 -1.08 -6.36 3.31
C GLY A 380 -2.40 -6.70 2.60
N LEU A 381 -2.29 -7.15 1.36
CA LEU A 381 -3.37 -7.81 0.64
C LEU A 381 -3.62 -9.23 1.18
N ILE A 382 -2.59 -9.80 1.78
CA ILE A 382 -2.57 -11.13 2.38
C ILE A 382 -2.20 -10.97 3.85
N ALA A 383 -3.02 -11.52 4.74
CA ALA A 383 -2.75 -11.54 6.17
C ALA A 383 -1.72 -12.62 6.54
N ALA A 384 -1.22 -12.58 7.78
CA ALA A 384 -0.37 -13.63 8.31
C ALA A 384 -0.96 -15.03 8.05
N GLU A 385 -0.11 -16.05 7.98
CA GLU A 385 -0.48 -17.42 7.58
C GLU A 385 -0.99 -17.52 6.13
N SER A 386 -0.61 -16.58 5.26
CA SER A 386 -1.05 -16.52 3.86
C SER A 386 -2.57 -16.58 3.68
N ILE A 387 -3.32 -15.90 4.57
CA ILE A 387 -4.77 -15.80 4.49
C ILE A 387 -5.15 -14.61 3.58
N PRO A 388 -5.86 -14.82 2.45
CA PRO A 388 -6.27 -13.74 1.58
C PRO A 388 -7.21 -12.77 2.31
N LYS A 389 -6.93 -11.46 2.23
CA LYS A 389 -7.87 -10.41 2.63
C LYS A 389 -8.80 -10.04 1.48
N ALA A 390 -9.87 -9.33 1.77
CA ALA A 390 -10.76 -8.76 0.75
C ALA A 390 -9.97 -7.92 -0.27
N ALA A 391 -8.97 -7.16 0.19
CA ALA A 391 -8.12 -6.34 -0.65
C ALA A 391 -7.42 -7.12 -1.78
N LEU A 392 -6.97 -8.36 -1.56
CA LEU A 392 -6.40 -9.19 -2.63
C LEU A 392 -7.44 -9.48 -3.72
N ASN A 393 -8.67 -9.77 -3.32
CA ASN A 393 -9.76 -10.06 -4.24
C ASN A 393 -10.22 -8.79 -4.97
N ASP A 394 -10.16 -7.62 -4.32
CA ASP A 394 -10.43 -6.33 -4.95
C ASP A 394 -9.42 -6.04 -6.07
N PHE A 395 -8.12 -6.21 -5.81
CA PHE A 395 -7.09 -6.08 -6.84
C PHE A 395 -7.28 -7.08 -7.97
N ARG A 396 -7.55 -8.35 -7.65
CA ARG A 396 -7.82 -9.40 -8.65
C ARG A 396 -9.02 -9.07 -9.53
N ALA A 397 -10.08 -8.52 -8.96
CA ALA A 397 -11.26 -8.11 -9.70
C ALA A 397 -10.96 -6.88 -10.57
N LEU A 398 -10.30 -5.85 -10.02
CA LEU A 398 -9.94 -4.63 -10.75
C LEU A 398 -8.89 -4.87 -11.84
N HIS A 399 -8.05 -5.89 -11.71
CA HIS A 399 -7.15 -6.34 -12.77
C HIS A 399 -7.89 -6.76 -14.06
N GLN A 400 -9.16 -7.16 -13.96
CA GLN A 400 -9.98 -7.52 -15.12
C GLN A 400 -10.49 -6.32 -15.92
N LEU A 401 -10.24 -5.09 -15.46
CA LEU A 401 -10.55 -3.89 -16.23
C LEU A 401 -9.71 -3.86 -17.52
N GLY A 402 -10.21 -3.18 -18.54
CA GLY A 402 -9.48 -3.02 -19.80
C GLY A 402 -8.53 -1.82 -19.75
N ASP A 403 -7.61 -1.78 -20.71
CA ASP A 403 -6.60 -0.74 -20.90
C ASP A 403 -7.12 0.53 -21.60
N GLN A 404 -8.42 0.56 -21.94
CA GLN A 404 -9.08 1.66 -22.64
C GLN A 404 -10.30 2.11 -21.84
N ARG A 405 -10.26 3.33 -21.30
CA ARG A 405 -11.35 3.91 -20.51
C ARG A 405 -12.43 4.52 -21.38
N ILE A 406 -13.68 4.22 -21.07
CA ILE A 406 -14.87 4.91 -21.63
C ILE A 406 -15.24 6.04 -20.66
N ALA A 407 -15.49 7.24 -21.20
CA ALA A 407 -15.98 8.36 -20.40
C ALA A 407 -17.37 8.02 -19.81
N LEU A 408 -17.48 8.12 -18.50
CA LEU A 408 -18.69 7.84 -17.75
C LEU A 408 -18.84 8.86 -16.62
N ASP A 409 -19.96 9.55 -16.57
CA ASP A 409 -20.29 10.46 -15.47
C ASP A 409 -20.92 9.66 -14.31
N SER A 410 -20.07 9.25 -13.39
CA SER A 410 -20.48 8.51 -12.21
C SER A 410 -19.43 8.63 -11.11
N ASP A 411 -19.88 8.68 -9.85
CA ASP A 411 -19.03 8.64 -8.66
C ASP A 411 -18.84 7.23 -8.06
N SER A 412 -19.47 6.23 -8.68
CA SER A 412 -19.55 4.86 -8.18
C SER A 412 -19.46 3.80 -9.30
N ALA A 413 -19.02 4.22 -10.49
CA ALA A 413 -18.78 3.33 -11.62
C ALA A 413 -17.60 3.77 -12.47
N LEU A 414 -16.96 2.79 -13.12
CA LEU A 414 -15.90 2.96 -14.11
C LEU A 414 -16.15 1.97 -15.25
N ALA A 415 -16.02 2.42 -16.49
CA ALA A 415 -16.21 1.61 -17.68
C ALA A 415 -14.94 1.57 -18.53
N THR A 416 -14.56 0.38 -18.97
CA THR A 416 -13.36 0.17 -19.79
C THR A 416 -13.63 -0.83 -20.91
N LYS A 417 -12.73 -0.86 -21.89
CA LYS A 417 -12.63 -1.92 -22.91
C LYS A 417 -11.30 -2.63 -22.77
N THR A 418 -11.36 -3.94 -22.90
CA THR A 418 -10.18 -4.78 -23.05
C THR A 418 -9.66 -4.72 -24.50
N THR A 419 -8.42 -5.13 -24.72
CA THR A 419 -7.78 -5.16 -26.05
C THR A 419 -8.56 -6.02 -27.06
N ASP A 420 -9.23 -7.10 -26.60
CA ASP A 420 -10.11 -7.94 -27.43
C ASP A 420 -11.53 -7.35 -27.61
N GLY A 421 -11.75 -6.16 -27.09
CA GLY A 421 -12.98 -5.36 -27.27
C GLY A 421 -14.16 -5.78 -26.39
N LYS A 422 -13.93 -6.54 -25.32
CA LYS A 422 -14.95 -6.78 -24.29
C LYS A 422 -15.10 -5.54 -23.42
N LEU A 423 -16.30 -5.36 -22.86
CA LEU A 423 -16.54 -4.33 -21.86
C LEU A 423 -16.28 -4.89 -20.46
N ALA A 424 -15.61 -4.08 -19.65
CA ALA A 424 -15.43 -4.35 -18.23
C ALA A 424 -15.86 -3.13 -17.41
N LEU A 425 -16.67 -3.36 -16.39
CA LEU A 425 -17.22 -2.30 -15.53
C LEU A 425 -16.83 -2.59 -14.09
N ALA A 426 -16.35 -1.58 -13.37
CA ALA A 426 -16.33 -1.63 -11.91
C ALA A 426 -17.51 -0.84 -11.37
N LEU A 427 -18.28 -1.45 -10.46
CA LEU A 427 -19.43 -0.84 -9.78
C LEU A 427 -19.18 -0.98 -8.28
N TRP A 428 -19.27 0.11 -7.52
CA TRP A 428 -18.98 0.07 -6.09
C TRP A 428 -19.96 0.92 -5.28
N ASN A 429 -20.07 0.56 -4.00
CA ASN A 429 -20.87 1.28 -3.03
C ASN A 429 -19.99 1.74 -1.86
N TYR A 430 -19.39 2.91 -2.01
CA TYR A 430 -18.57 3.51 -0.95
C TYR A 430 -19.46 3.96 0.20
N ALA A 431 -19.11 3.52 1.41
CA ALA A 431 -19.57 4.10 2.67
C ALA A 431 -18.34 4.37 3.56
N PRO A 432 -18.39 5.32 4.51
CA PRO A 432 -17.32 5.49 5.47
C PRO A 432 -17.04 4.19 6.22
N PRO A 433 -15.78 3.96 6.70
CA PRO A 433 -15.51 2.79 7.50
C PRO A 433 -16.32 2.86 8.80
N THR A 434 -16.79 1.72 9.28
CA THR A 434 -17.46 1.63 10.59
C THR A 434 -16.42 1.86 11.69
N GLY A 435 -16.80 2.59 12.77
CA GLY A 435 -15.89 2.84 13.89
C GLY A 435 -15.51 1.56 14.63
N ILE A 436 -14.35 1.57 15.30
CA ILE A 436 -13.97 0.52 16.26
C ILE A 436 -14.43 0.96 17.65
N GLY A 437 -15.09 0.05 18.40
CA GLY A 437 -15.36 0.27 19.82
C GLY A 437 -14.06 0.33 20.64
N ALA A 438 -14.10 0.97 21.82
CA ALA A 438 -12.95 1.09 22.71
C ALA A 438 -12.36 -0.25 23.18
N ASP A 439 -13.08 -1.33 23.01
CA ASP A 439 -12.72 -2.71 23.30
C ASP A 439 -12.29 -3.50 22.04
N TYR A 440 -12.03 -2.80 20.92
CA TYR A 440 -11.77 -3.39 19.61
C TYR A 440 -12.89 -4.28 19.10
N THR A 441 -14.10 -4.17 19.64
CA THR A 441 -15.28 -4.82 19.07
C THR A 441 -15.72 -4.07 17.82
N TRP A 442 -15.94 -4.81 16.76
CA TRP A 442 -16.43 -4.25 15.50
C TRP A 442 -17.90 -3.88 15.64
N PRO A 443 -18.36 -2.71 15.19
CA PRO A 443 -19.76 -2.41 15.16
C PRO A 443 -20.48 -3.45 14.29
N LYS A 444 -21.51 -4.05 14.86
CA LYS A 444 -22.38 -4.99 14.13
C LYS A 444 -23.45 -4.18 13.41
N GLY A 445 -23.48 -4.30 12.10
CA GLY A 445 -24.54 -3.69 11.29
C GLY A 445 -24.02 -3.21 9.93
N PRO A 446 -24.90 -2.94 8.98
CA PRO A 446 -24.50 -2.48 7.66
C PRO A 446 -23.90 -1.07 7.74
N ALA A 447 -22.80 -0.85 7.02
CA ALA A 447 -22.13 0.43 6.89
C ALA A 447 -23.01 1.52 6.20
N GLY A 448 -24.10 1.10 5.54
CA GLY A 448 -25.01 1.97 4.82
C GLY A 448 -26.03 1.17 3.98
N PRO A 449 -26.90 1.88 3.22
CA PRO A 449 -27.85 1.21 2.35
C PRO A 449 -27.15 0.54 1.16
N PRO A 450 -27.73 -0.56 0.62
CA PRO A 450 -27.28 -1.12 -0.64
C PRO A 450 -27.55 -0.13 -1.79
N LYS A 451 -26.74 -0.22 -2.86
CA LYS A 451 -26.90 0.57 -4.08
C LYS A 451 -27.28 -0.35 -5.24
N THR A 452 -28.38 -0.07 -5.91
CA THR A 452 -28.81 -0.80 -7.10
C THR A 452 -28.40 -0.03 -8.36
N PHE A 453 -27.63 -0.66 -9.20
CA PHE A 453 -27.26 -0.14 -10.51
C PHE A 453 -28.19 -0.71 -11.58
N THR A 454 -28.74 0.16 -12.43
CA THR A 454 -29.41 -0.23 -13.68
C THR A 454 -28.50 0.22 -14.84
N VAL A 455 -27.77 -0.72 -15.41
CA VAL A 455 -26.82 -0.47 -16.49
C VAL A 455 -27.49 -0.75 -17.82
N THR A 456 -27.68 0.26 -18.68
CA THR A 456 -28.15 0.13 -20.06
C THR A 456 -26.94 0.14 -20.99
N LEU A 457 -26.76 -0.93 -21.77
CA LEU A 457 -25.65 -1.10 -22.69
C LEU A 457 -26.12 -0.88 -24.13
N GLN A 458 -25.44 0.03 -24.82
CA GLN A 458 -25.68 0.32 -26.25
C GLN A 458 -24.62 -0.38 -27.09
N HIS A 459 -25.03 -0.82 -28.28
CA HIS A 459 -24.19 -1.52 -29.26
C HIS A 459 -23.57 -2.84 -28.72
N VAL A 460 -24.32 -3.51 -27.83
CA VAL A 460 -24.01 -4.85 -27.30
C VAL A 460 -25.22 -5.75 -27.58
N PRO A 461 -25.05 -7.06 -27.85
CA PRO A 461 -26.19 -7.96 -27.98
C PRO A 461 -27.12 -7.88 -26.76
N SER A 462 -28.43 -7.76 -27.00
CA SER A 462 -29.40 -7.52 -25.92
C SER A 462 -29.48 -8.63 -24.87
N ASN A 463 -28.92 -9.81 -25.16
CA ASN A 463 -28.85 -11.00 -24.29
C ASN A 463 -27.40 -11.46 -24.06
N ALA A 464 -26.41 -10.57 -24.21
CA ALA A 464 -25.01 -10.91 -24.02
C ALA A 464 -24.77 -11.59 -22.67
N SER A 465 -23.76 -12.47 -22.61
CA SER A 465 -23.31 -13.10 -21.36
C SER A 465 -22.65 -12.07 -20.47
N VAL A 466 -22.85 -12.21 -19.19
CA VAL A 466 -22.28 -11.33 -18.17
C VAL A 466 -21.64 -12.21 -17.09
N GLU A 467 -20.40 -11.90 -16.75
CA GLU A 467 -19.69 -12.47 -15.61
C GLU A 467 -19.54 -11.41 -14.54
N VAL A 468 -19.79 -11.73 -13.28
CA VAL A 468 -19.69 -10.81 -12.17
C VAL A 468 -18.76 -11.38 -11.11
N LEU A 469 -17.70 -10.63 -10.81
CA LEU A 469 -16.81 -10.88 -9.69
C LEU A 469 -17.23 -9.95 -8.54
N ARG A 470 -17.47 -10.50 -7.35
CA ARG A 470 -17.90 -9.73 -6.18
C ARG A 470 -16.90 -9.82 -5.05
N VAL A 471 -16.71 -8.69 -4.37
CA VAL A 471 -16.03 -8.61 -3.08
C VAL A 471 -16.91 -7.76 -2.16
N ASP A 472 -17.38 -8.35 -1.09
CA ASP A 472 -18.21 -7.71 -0.07
C ASP A 472 -18.22 -8.55 1.22
N ASP A 473 -19.06 -8.22 2.19
CA ASP A 473 -19.12 -8.94 3.46
C ASP A 473 -19.40 -10.45 3.32
N ASP A 474 -20.07 -10.86 2.25
CA ASP A 474 -20.44 -12.25 2.00
C ASP A 474 -19.54 -12.96 0.98
N HIS A 475 -18.70 -12.21 0.27
CA HIS A 475 -17.91 -12.72 -0.85
C HIS A 475 -16.43 -12.33 -0.72
N GLY A 476 -15.57 -13.36 -0.58
CA GLY A 476 -14.11 -13.17 -0.54
C GLY A 476 -13.60 -12.43 0.70
N ASN A 477 -14.27 -12.62 1.84
CA ASN A 477 -13.99 -11.93 3.10
C ASN A 477 -13.72 -12.93 4.24
N ALA A 478 -12.46 -13.17 4.56
CA ALA A 478 -12.05 -14.05 5.64
C ALA A 478 -12.39 -13.51 7.05
N VAL A 479 -12.53 -12.19 7.22
CA VAL A 479 -12.82 -11.56 8.52
C VAL A 479 -14.16 -12.04 9.06
N LYS A 480 -15.18 -12.22 8.20
CA LYS A 480 -16.46 -12.75 8.62
C LYS A 480 -16.37 -14.16 9.23
N ALA A 481 -15.53 -15.01 8.64
CA ALA A 481 -15.26 -16.35 9.18
C ALA A 481 -14.47 -16.29 10.49
N PHE A 482 -13.52 -15.37 10.60
CA PHE A 482 -12.76 -15.13 11.82
C PHE A 482 -13.66 -14.65 12.97
N ASP A 483 -14.61 -13.77 12.68
CA ASP A 483 -15.64 -13.33 13.64
C ASP A 483 -16.50 -14.49 14.11
N ALA A 484 -16.92 -15.35 13.19
CA ALA A 484 -17.71 -16.55 13.51
C ALA A 484 -16.95 -17.56 14.40
N MET A 485 -15.62 -17.57 14.34
CA MET A 485 -14.76 -18.34 15.25
C MET A 485 -14.60 -17.68 16.64
N GLY A 486 -15.18 -16.50 16.86
CA GLY A 486 -15.03 -15.74 18.11
C GLY A 486 -13.70 -15.00 18.23
N ARG A 487 -12.99 -14.74 17.11
CA ARG A 487 -11.69 -14.06 17.04
C ARG A 487 -10.71 -14.63 18.07
N PRO A 488 -10.25 -15.88 17.92
CA PRO A 488 -9.35 -16.49 18.89
C PRO A 488 -8.11 -15.62 19.10
N PRO A 489 -7.78 -15.25 20.36
CA PRO A 489 -6.59 -14.47 20.66
C PRO A 489 -5.35 -15.38 20.61
N GLY A 490 -4.48 -15.18 19.67
CA GLY A 490 -3.23 -15.92 19.57
C GLY A 490 -3.21 -16.94 18.43
N ASP A 491 -2.42 -17.99 18.59
CA ASP A 491 -2.10 -18.91 17.51
C ASP A 491 -3.34 -19.70 17.03
N LEU A 492 -3.56 -19.68 15.73
CA LEU A 492 -4.60 -20.46 15.07
C LEU A 492 -4.13 -21.91 14.90
N THR A 493 -5.08 -22.85 15.01
CA THR A 493 -4.82 -24.22 14.60
C THR A 493 -4.72 -24.31 13.07
N PRO A 494 -3.99 -25.29 12.50
CA PRO A 494 -3.95 -25.48 11.05
C PRO A 494 -5.33 -25.59 10.39
N ALA A 495 -6.30 -26.20 11.07
CA ALA A 495 -7.68 -26.30 10.56
C ALA A 495 -8.40 -24.94 10.49
N GLN A 496 -8.18 -24.06 11.47
CA GLN A 496 -8.71 -22.70 11.45
C GLN A 496 -8.06 -21.87 10.35
N VAL A 497 -6.75 -21.99 10.15
CA VAL A 497 -6.02 -21.33 9.06
C VAL A 497 -6.61 -21.73 7.70
N GLU A 498 -6.78 -23.02 7.44
CA GLU A 498 -7.38 -23.51 6.20
C GLU A 498 -8.82 -23.03 6.01
N GLN A 499 -9.62 -22.96 7.06
CA GLN A 499 -10.98 -22.42 7.02
C GLN A 499 -10.96 -20.92 6.64
N LEU A 500 -10.02 -20.14 7.17
CA LEU A 500 -9.87 -18.72 6.85
C LEU A 500 -9.35 -18.51 5.43
N ARG A 501 -8.40 -19.32 4.98
CA ARG A 501 -7.91 -19.30 3.58
C ARG A 501 -9.06 -19.58 2.61
N ALA A 502 -9.87 -20.57 2.90
CA ALA A 502 -11.04 -20.90 2.07
C ALA A 502 -12.07 -19.76 2.06
N ALA A 503 -12.33 -19.12 3.20
CA ALA A 503 -13.27 -18.01 3.32
C ALA A 503 -12.76 -16.72 2.63
N GLY A 504 -11.42 -16.49 2.64
CA GLY A 504 -10.78 -15.38 1.96
C GLY A 504 -10.54 -15.60 0.46
N ALA A 505 -10.76 -16.80 -0.05
CA ALA A 505 -10.63 -17.07 -1.47
C ALA A 505 -11.63 -16.24 -2.29
N MET A 506 -11.25 -15.88 -3.52
CA MET A 506 -12.19 -15.21 -4.43
C MET A 506 -13.47 -16.02 -4.59
N ALA A 507 -14.61 -15.37 -4.42
CA ALA A 507 -15.90 -16.02 -4.61
C ALA A 507 -16.07 -16.53 -6.06
N PRO A 508 -16.84 -17.60 -6.28
CA PRO A 508 -17.13 -18.06 -7.64
C PRO A 508 -17.78 -16.96 -8.49
N THR A 509 -17.35 -16.86 -9.75
CA THR A 509 -17.90 -15.90 -10.71
C THR A 509 -19.40 -16.18 -10.92
N GLU A 510 -20.23 -15.15 -10.82
CA GLU A 510 -21.65 -15.24 -11.18
C GLU A 510 -21.81 -15.14 -12.69
N HIS A 511 -22.63 -16.01 -13.26
CA HIS A 511 -22.92 -16.00 -14.70
C HIS A 511 -24.36 -15.55 -14.92
N LEU A 512 -24.52 -14.37 -15.53
CA LEU A 512 -25.78 -13.73 -15.84
C LEU A 512 -25.95 -13.52 -17.34
N ARG A 513 -27.07 -12.95 -17.73
CA ARG A 513 -27.31 -12.44 -19.09
C ARG A 513 -27.97 -11.08 -19.02
N LEU A 514 -27.70 -10.25 -20.02
CA LEU A 514 -28.47 -9.03 -20.21
C LEU A 514 -29.92 -9.37 -20.51
N HIS A 515 -30.82 -8.53 -20.03
CA HIS A 515 -32.22 -8.56 -20.38
C HIS A 515 -32.56 -7.27 -21.11
N ASP A 516 -32.89 -7.36 -22.40
CA ASP A 516 -33.14 -6.22 -23.28
C ASP A 516 -32.01 -5.15 -23.26
N GLY A 517 -30.74 -5.63 -23.26
CA GLY A 517 -29.57 -4.75 -23.20
C GLY A 517 -29.32 -4.12 -21.83
N LYS A 518 -29.99 -4.60 -20.77
CA LYS A 518 -29.86 -4.05 -19.42
C LYS A 518 -29.33 -5.09 -18.44
N LEU A 519 -28.58 -4.61 -17.47
CA LEU A 519 -28.16 -5.34 -16.27
C LEU A 519 -28.67 -4.58 -15.05
N GLN A 520 -29.31 -5.29 -14.12
CA GLN A 520 -29.59 -4.76 -12.80
C GLN A 520 -28.74 -5.50 -11.77
N LEU A 521 -27.98 -4.76 -10.97
CA LEU A 521 -27.05 -5.31 -9.98
C LEU A 521 -27.13 -4.50 -8.69
N THR A 522 -27.31 -5.20 -7.56
CA THR A 522 -27.28 -4.57 -6.24
C THR A 522 -25.94 -4.85 -5.58
N VAL A 523 -25.28 -3.80 -5.08
CA VAL A 523 -23.98 -3.83 -4.40
C VAL A 523 -24.21 -3.34 -2.97
N PRO A 524 -23.91 -4.13 -1.94
CA PRO A 524 -24.02 -3.71 -0.55
C PRO A 524 -23.03 -2.58 -0.24
N ALA A 525 -23.21 -1.88 0.88
CA ALA A 525 -22.19 -0.95 1.36
C ALA A 525 -20.86 -1.70 1.54
N HIS A 526 -19.74 -1.02 1.24
CA HIS A 526 -18.38 -1.58 1.16
C HIS A 526 -18.22 -2.67 0.08
N GLY A 527 -19.18 -2.86 -0.81
CA GLY A 527 -19.08 -3.82 -1.89
C GLY A 527 -18.44 -3.24 -3.15
N LEU A 528 -17.69 -4.09 -3.85
CA LEU A 528 -17.17 -3.91 -5.20
C LEU A 528 -17.68 -5.07 -6.07
N ALA A 529 -18.15 -4.74 -7.27
CA ALA A 529 -18.47 -5.72 -8.29
C ALA A 529 -17.77 -5.35 -9.61
N VAL A 530 -17.03 -6.28 -10.18
CA VAL A 530 -16.48 -6.12 -11.54
C VAL A 530 -17.29 -6.99 -12.48
N VAL A 531 -17.79 -6.37 -13.56
CA VAL A 531 -18.71 -6.96 -14.51
C VAL A 531 -18.02 -7.06 -15.85
N LEU A 532 -17.90 -8.26 -16.38
CA LEU A 532 -17.34 -8.54 -17.71
C LEU A 532 -18.49 -8.89 -18.66
N ILE A 533 -18.56 -8.22 -19.79
CA ILE A 533 -19.66 -8.41 -20.75
C ILE A 533 -19.08 -9.03 -22.01
N GLY A 534 -19.47 -10.28 -22.25
CA GLY A 534 -19.14 -11.02 -23.46
C GLY A 534 -19.83 -10.46 -24.70
N ARG A 535 -19.25 -10.71 -25.88
CA ARG A 535 -19.88 -10.39 -27.19
C ARG A 535 -21.01 -11.35 -27.51
#